data_bf384f4168965b5670b1b33de895c096
#
_entry.id   bf384f4168965b5670b1b33de895c096
#
_cell.length_a   1.000
_cell.length_b   1.000
_cell.length_c   1.000
_cell.angle_alpha   90.00
_cell.angle_beta   90.00
_cell.angle_gamma   90.00
#
_symmetry.space_group_name_H-M   'P 1'
#
loop_
_entity.id
_entity.type
_entity.pdbx_description
1 polymer ?
#
loop_
_entity_poly.entity_id
_entity_poly.type
_entity_poly.pdbx_seq_one_letter_code
_entity_poly.pdbx_strand_id
1 'polypeptide(L)'
;MTDSIVCTLGQYDIPIIQMQPPFKVDLLDSNIAVFGSSMNGKTNFVRLLINILHKIRNEKNEQIFILDFGGALSAYERAPLVSAYFDNSNEEYVKRTFKIMESILNDNTKQLDGKIYRNAEENKKPIHTTFIIDNLNAFIDEDRYFSYQEKFGRICREGSSKGISVVFTASDTKGISGYLLSFKQKIALNLPVDKYVDIFNTKVEAAGNIPGRGYANVTVQPEGVTGTFQMNNPYEVQCFLAENIEEKDTAFVLNLNKKYEKIDEKDSEINEYDEKYLRHVATRYKTFPQELKREDYEQLKEVYVKTSPNCVEVGLDYVKCEPVSIDLENSRVIAIYGKKEFGKTNLLCTLLDGISEKLPCAKYVFFDDGRKQLDSFYNYYKVKGYKCELINQFKEVELRYEAGEYGEPGFVKKKLSPIQQFYLMLHEEYIDLSVNYIDILDNIFGRINEDQFPKSKSNSETEPTVFVIQSKSIYINSKINADFIHYILPELLDIAEDRNYIFIFTDVKKITDIEVNSVFNSSLKSIFVLDNIAEFASERGSKTVFGDMDIKSLKEDYAKCELGDGYYYDVEADNLKKMKFIKNNWEDRSYE
;
A
#
# COMPACT_ATOMS: atom_id res chain seq x y z
N MET A 1 21.44 -33.55 -0.25
CA MET A 1 21.15 -33.27 1.18
C MET A 1 19.82 -32.56 1.21
N THR A 2 18.90 -33.00 2.04
CA THR A 2 17.64 -32.27 2.23
C THR A 2 17.95 -30.95 2.92
N ASP A 3 17.51 -29.86 2.35
CA ASP A 3 17.68 -28.51 2.90
C ASP A 3 17.02 -28.42 4.28
N SER A 4 17.69 -27.82 5.27
CA SER A 4 17.20 -27.70 6.65
C SER A 4 17.74 -26.42 7.30
N ILE A 5 16.92 -25.79 8.15
CA ILE A 5 17.30 -24.63 8.98
C ILE A 5 17.17 -25.06 10.45
N VAL A 6 18.22 -25.71 10.95
CA VAL A 6 18.24 -26.31 12.28
C VAL A 6 18.81 -25.35 13.31
N CYS A 7 18.03 -25.07 14.36
CA CYS A 7 18.42 -24.23 15.49
C CYS A 7 18.48 -25.06 16.76
N THR A 8 19.61 -25.01 17.48
CA THR A 8 19.78 -25.66 18.80
C THR A 8 19.41 -24.69 19.90
N LEU A 9 18.32 -24.96 20.62
CA LEU A 9 17.69 -24.02 21.56
C LEU A 9 17.80 -24.43 23.04
N GLY A 10 18.34 -25.64 23.32
CA GLY A 10 18.43 -26.16 24.68
C GLY A 10 18.89 -27.61 24.70
N GLN A 11 18.53 -28.31 25.75
CA GLN A 11 18.79 -29.73 25.91
C GLN A 11 17.51 -30.45 26.38
N TYR A 12 17.32 -31.66 25.87
CA TYR A 12 16.34 -32.59 26.45
C TYR A 12 16.90 -33.21 27.70
N ASP A 13 16.03 -33.54 28.64
CA ASP A 13 16.33 -34.41 29.79
C ASP A 13 15.56 -35.73 29.61
N ILE A 14 16.28 -36.81 29.34
CA ILE A 14 15.70 -38.13 29.04
C ILE A 14 16.23 -39.15 30.05
N PRO A 15 15.70 -39.19 31.28
CA PRO A 15 16.21 -40.04 32.36
C PRO A 15 16.23 -41.53 32.04
N ILE A 16 15.25 -42.01 31.24
CA ILE A 16 15.13 -43.43 30.87
C ILE A 16 16.39 -43.96 30.15
N ILE A 17 17.03 -43.10 29.33
CA ILE A 17 18.22 -43.47 28.61
C ILE A 17 19.48 -42.79 29.16
N GLN A 18 19.34 -42.06 30.28
CA GLN A 18 20.41 -41.30 30.94
C GLN A 18 21.18 -40.37 30.00
N MET A 19 20.45 -39.67 29.12
CA MET A 19 21.01 -38.75 28.11
C MET A 19 20.37 -37.39 28.17
N GLN A 20 21.17 -36.36 27.86
CA GLN A 20 20.74 -34.97 27.67
C GLN A 20 21.12 -34.48 26.28
N PRO A 21 20.45 -34.98 25.22
CA PRO A 21 20.80 -34.60 23.87
C PRO A 21 20.33 -33.16 23.57
N PRO A 22 20.95 -32.50 22.56
CA PRO A 22 20.54 -31.16 22.14
C PRO A 22 19.07 -31.10 21.72
N PHE A 23 18.35 -30.12 22.26
CA PHE A 23 17.03 -29.75 21.78
C PHE A 23 17.16 -28.90 20.51
N LYS A 24 16.70 -29.43 19.39
CA LYS A 24 16.79 -28.79 18.07
C LYS A 24 15.40 -28.64 17.45
N VAL A 25 15.21 -27.54 16.72
CA VAL A 25 14.05 -27.30 15.86
C VAL A 25 14.52 -27.10 14.43
N ASP A 26 13.71 -27.46 13.43
CA ASP A 26 13.98 -27.21 12.01
C ASP A 26 12.86 -26.36 11.42
N LEU A 27 13.15 -25.12 11.08
CA LEU A 27 12.19 -24.18 10.52
C LEU A 27 11.61 -24.65 9.18
N LEU A 28 12.36 -25.43 8.39
CA LEU A 28 11.84 -25.96 7.13
C LEU A 28 10.98 -27.22 7.33
N ASP A 29 11.01 -27.87 8.50
CA ASP A 29 10.17 -29.03 8.73
C ASP A 29 8.73 -28.64 9.06
N SER A 30 8.54 -27.68 9.95
CA SER A 30 7.21 -27.25 10.37
C SER A 30 7.26 -25.93 11.14
N ASN A 31 6.10 -25.29 11.25
CA ASN A 31 5.86 -24.17 12.16
C ASN A 31 6.12 -24.56 13.62
N ILE A 32 6.38 -23.58 14.46
CA ILE A 32 6.74 -23.73 15.89
C ILE A 32 5.71 -23.05 16.79
N ALA A 33 5.14 -23.77 17.72
CA ALA A 33 4.21 -23.25 18.73
C ALA A 33 4.86 -23.30 20.12
N VAL A 34 4.96 -22.16 20.81
CA VAL A 34 5.58 -22.03 22.12
C VAL A 34 4.54 -21.57 23.14
N PHE A 35 4.17 -22.46 24.04
CA PHE A 35 3.23 -22.17 25.13
C PHE A 35 3.96 -21.99 26.46
N GLY A 36 3.36 -21.24 27.35
CA GLY A 36 3.88 -21.09 28.71
C GLY A 36 3.19 -19.98 29.48
N SER A 37 3.12 -20.11 30.79
CA SER A 37 2.64 -19.07 31.69
C SER A 37 3.54 -17.82 31.60
N SER A 38 3.09 -16.70 32.16
CA SER A 38 3.90 -15.47 32.18
C SER A 38 5.25 -15.72 32.89
N MET A 39 6.30 -15.06 32.40
CA MET A 39 7.68 -15.12 32.95
C MET A 39 8.37 -16.50 32.88
N ASN A 40 7.83 -17.46 32.14
CA ASN A 40 8.41 -18.82 32.04
C ASN A 40 9.31 -19.03 30.82
N GLY A 41 9.77 -17.95 30.15
CA GLY A 41 10.83 -18.03 29.13
C GLY A 41 10.38 -18.06 27.66
N LYS A 42 9.07 -17.81 27.34
CA LYS A 42 8.59 -17.72 25.95
C LYS A 42 9.37 -16.73 25.13
N THR A 43 9.48 -15.49 25.60
CA THR A 43 10.24 -14.43 24.92
C THR A 43 11.74 -14.76 24.81
N ASN A 44 12.31 -15.43 25.86
CA ASN A 44 13.68 -15.93 25.78
C ASN A 44 13.87 -16.95 24.65
N PHE A 45 12.90 -17.86 24.44
CA PHE A 45 12.93 -18.80 23.32
C PHE A 45 12.98 -18.07 21.98
N VAL A 46 12.13 -17.06 21.79
CA VAL A 46 12.09 -16.26 20.56
C VAL A 46 13.41 -15.51 20.36
N ARG A 47 13.95 -14.89 21.40
CA ARG A 47 15.26 -14.21 21.35
C ARG A 47 16.39 -15.16 20.96
N LEU A 48 16.43 -16.35 21.54
CA LEU A 48 17.40 -17.38 21.15
C LEU A 48 17.29 -17.74 19.67
N LEU A 49 16.07 -17.94 19.19
CA LEU A 49 15.83 -18.28 17.80
C LEU A 49 16.33 -17.18 16.85
N ILE A 50 15.97 -15.92 17.13
CA ILE A 50 16.43 -14.76 16.33
C ILE A 50 17.95 -14.67 16.34
N ASN A 51 18.60 -14.82 17.53
CA ASN A 51 20.05 -14.75 17.67
C ASN A 51 20.76 -15.87 16.90
N ILE A 52 20.20 -17.09 16.89
CA ILE A 52 20.76 -18.20 16.14
C ILE A 52 20.61 -17.97 14.64
N LEU A 53 19.45 -17.50 14.19
CA LEU A 53 19.25 -17.18 12.78
C LEU A 53 20.29 -16.17 12.28
N HIS A 54 20.58 -15.10 13.03
CA HIS A 54 21.63 -14.14 12.69
C HIS A 54 23.05 -14.75 12.68
N LYS A 55 23.28 -15.88 13.34
CA LYS A 55 24.57 -16.61 13.30
C LYS A 55 24.70 -17.52 12.10
N ILE A 56 23.60 -18.13 11.63
CA ILE A 56 23.63 -19.18 10.60
C ILE A 56 23.08 -18.76 9.24
N ARG A 57 22.40 -17.63 9.16
CA ARG A 57 21.76 -17.12 7.93
C ARG A 57 22.26 -15.70 7.63
N ASN A 58 21.92 -15.20 6.44
CA ASN A 58 22.21 -13.85 6.00
C ASN A 58 21.01 -13.27 5.22
N GLU A 59 21.08 -12.01 4.87
CA GLU A 59 20.00 -11.24 4.24
C GLU A 59 19.60 -11.74 2.85
N LYS A 60 20.45 -12.53 2.20
CA LYS A 60 20.16 -13.11 0.88
C LYS A 60 19.26 -14.35 0.96
N ASN A 61 19.22 -14.99 2.12
CA ASN A 61 18.53 -16.26 2.27
C ASN A 61 17.54 -16.31 3.44
N GLU A 62 17.47 -15.27 4.26
CA GLU A 62 16.56 -15.19 5.42
C GLU A 62 16.04 -13.78 5.62
N GLN A 63 14.75 -13.66 5.94
CA GLN A 63 14.10 -12.45 6.44
C GLN A 63 13.18 -12.78 7.60
N ILE A 64 13.15 -11.91 8.61
CA ILE A 64 12.37 -12.09 9.82
C ILE A 64 11.31 -10.99 9.93
N PHE A 65 10.08 -11.38 10.16
CA PHE A 65 8.97 -10.47 10.49
C PHE A 65 8.54 -10.72 11.93
N ILE A 66 8.42 -9.66 12.69
CA ILE A 66 8.03 -9.73 14.12
C ILE A 66 6.74 -8.95 14.31
N LEU A 67 5.72 -9.63 14.82
CA LEU A 67 4.50 -9.02 15.33
C LEU A 67 4.48 -9.22 16.84
N ASP A 68 4.72 -8.15 17.58
CA ASP A 68 4.97 -8.18 19.03
C ASP A 68 3.81 -7.55 19.81
N PHE A 69 2.94 -8.39 20.37
CA PHE A 69 1.87 -7.94 21.26
C PHE A 69 2.33 -7.74 22.72
N GLY A 70 3.54 -8.16 23.03
CA GLY A 70 4.13 -8.04 24.37
C GLY A 70 5.09 -6.87 24.54
N GLY A 71 5.55 -6.26 23.45
CA GLY A 71 6.53 -5.16 23.44
C GLY A 71 7.95 -5.56 23.85
N ALA A 72 8.24 -6.85 24.00
CA ALA A 72 9.50 -7.34 24.54
C ALA A 72 10.60 -7.56 23.50
N LEU A 73 10.29 -7.44 22.22
CA LEU A 73 11.20 -7.69 21.09
C LEU A 73 11.59 -6.42 20.34
N SER A 74 11.23 -5.23 20.83
CA SER A 74 11.51 -3.94 20.17
C SER A 74 12.99 -3.69 19.88
N ALA A 75 13.90 -4.24 20.70
CA ALA A 75 15.33 -4.16 20.48
C ALA A 75 15.80 -4.76 19.14
N TYR A 76 15.01 -5.67 18.57
CA TYR A 76 15.32 -6.31 17.28
C TYR A 76 14.82 -5.55 16.05
N GLU A 77 14.11 -4.43 16.21
CA GLU A 77 13.57 -3.65 15.08
C GLU A 77 14.60 -3.33 14.00
N ARG A 78 15.84 -3.05 14.42
CA ARG A 78 16.95 -2.68 13.51
C ARG A 78 17.93 -3.83 13.23
N ALA A 79 17.63 -5.05 13.67
CA ALA A 79 18.51 -6.18 13.44
C ALA A 79 18.58 -6.53 11.93
N PRO A 80 19.75 -6.95 11.41
CA PRO A 80 19.97 -7.07 9.96
C PRO A 80 18.99 -7.98 9.23
N LEU A 81 18.57 -9.11 9.81
CA LEU A 81 17.61 -10.01 9.19
C LEU A 81 16.14 -9.59 9.40
N VAL A 82 15.88 -8.58 10.24
CA VAL A 82 14.50 -8.15 10.55
C VAL A 82 14.01 -7.17 9.49
N SER A 83 13.12 -7.66 8.64
CA SER A 83 12.47 -6.89 7.59
C SER A 83 11.39 -5.97 8.13
N ALA A 84 10.68 -6.42 9.17
CA ALA A 84 9.68 -5.60 9.84
C ALA A 84 9.53 -5.99 11.31
N TYR A 85 9.39 -4.98 12.15
CA TYR A 85 8.92 -5.08 13.52
C TYR A 85 7.65 -4.24 13.65
N PHE A 86 6.56 -4.87 14.05
CA PHE A 86 5.30 -4.21 14.31
C PHE A 86 4.77 -4.62 15.67
N ASP A 87 4.24 -3.67 16.38
CA ASP A 87 3.53 -3.87 17.64
C ASP A 87 2.02 -3.66 17.47
N ASN A 88 1.27 -3.77 18.55
CA ASN A 88 -0.17 -3.53 18.56
C ASN A 88 -0.56 -2.09 18.89
N SER A 89 0.37 -1.14 18.86
CA SER A 89 0.10 0.28 19.14
C SER A 89 -0.87 0.88 18.11
N ASN A 90 -0.85 0.36 16.88
CA ASN A 90 -1.78 0.73 15.82
C ASN A 90 -2.37 -0.53 15.16
N GLU A 91 -3.69 -0.60 15.10
CA GLU A 91 -4.42 -1.69 14.43
C GLU A 91 -3.95 -1.93 12.98
N GLU A 92 -3.61 -0.86 12.26
CA GLU A 92 -3.13 -0.96 10.89
C GLU A 92 -1.79 -1.71 10.77
N TYR A 93 -0.94 -1.67 11.78
CA TYR A 93 0.33 -2.43 11.76
C TYR A 93 0.07 -3.92 11.79
N VAL A 94 -0.89 -4.36 12.61
CA VAL A 94 -1.29 -5.77 12.68
C VAL A 94 -1.88 -6.23 11.33
N LYS A 95 -2.84 -5.47 10.81
CA LYS A 95 -3.47 -5.76 9.52
C LYS A 95 -2.47 -5.79 8.37
N ARG A 96 -1.57 -4.82 8.34
CA ARG A 96 -0.50 -4.72 7.36
C ARG A 96 0.43 -5.93 7.39
N THR A 97 0.80 -6.41 8.57
CA THR A 97 1.63 -7.61 8.71
C THR A 97 1.04 -8.80 7.97
N PHE A 98 -0.26 -9.06 8.16
CA PHE A 98 -0.92 -10.18 7.48
C PHE A 98 -1.04 -9.96 5.96
N LYS A 99 -1.25 -8.74 5.50
CA LYS A 99 -1.24 -8.41 4.05
C LYS A 99 0.13 -8.65 3.43
N ILE A 100 1.20 -8.24 4.11
CA ILE A 100 2.57 -8.50 3.65
C ILE A 100 2.83 -10.01 3.59
N MET A 101 2.47 -10.76 4.63
CA MET A 101 2.66 -12.20 4.64
C MET A 101 1.89 -12.91 3.53
N GLU A 102 0.66 -12.48 3.25
CA GLU A 102 -0.14 -13.00 2.14
C GLU A 102 0.47 -12.66 0.77
N SER A 103 1.00 -11.45 0.61
CA SER A 103 1.74 -11.07 -0.61
C SER A 103 2.97 -11.97 -0.79
N ILE A 104 3.79 -12.15 0.24
CA ILE A 104 4.97 -13.04 0.20
C ILE A 104 4.56 -14.47 -0.15
N LEU A 105 3.48 -14.98 0.46
CA LEU A 105 2.98 -16.33 0.17
C LEU A 105 2.59 -16.49 -1.30
N ASN A 106 1.90 -15.50 -1.87
CA ASN A 106 1.48 -15.51 -3.25
C ASN A 106 2.68 -15.37 -4.22
N ASP A 107 3.64 -14.50 -3.92
CA ASP A 107 4.85 -14.28 -4.72
C ASP A 107 5.74 -15.52 -4.70
N ASN A 108 5.96 -16.12 -3.52
CA ASN A 108 6.69 -17.38 -3.39
C ASN A 108 6.00 -18.52 -4.15
N THR A 109 4.67 -18.56 -4.14
CA THR A 109 3.90 -19.57 -4.88
C THR A 109 4.14 -19.46 -6.38
N LYS A 110 4.15 -18.24 -6.93
CA LYS A 110 4.45 -17.98 -8.34
C LYS A 110 5.90 -18.34 -8.67
N GLN A 111 6.87 -17.91 -7.84
CA GLN A 111 8.30 -18.15 -8.06
C GLN A 111 8.65 -19.63 -8.01
N LEU A 112 8.02 -20.42 -7.14
CA LEU A 112 8.25 -21.85 -7.00
C LEU A 112 7.61 -22.70 -8.10
N ASP A 113 6.72 -22.15 -8.90
CA ASP A 113 6.11 -22.79 -10.07
C ASP A 113 5.61 -24.23 -9.78
N GLY A 114 4.76 -24.39 -8.78
CA GLY A 114 4.21 -25.67 -8.35
C GLY A 114 5.13 -26.57 -7.50
N LYS A 115 6.40 -26.22 -7.33
CA LYS A 115 7.33 -26.96 -6.47
C LYS A 115 7.15 -26.56 -4.99
N ILE A 116 7.59 -27.46 -4.10
CA ILE A 116 7.73 -27.11 -2.68
C ILE A 116 9.11 -26.52 -2.43
N TYR A 117 9.23 -25.62 -1.46
CA TYR A 117 10.45 -24.87 -1.15
C TYR A 117 11.69 -25.78 -0.99
N ARG A 118 11.59 -26.86 -0.21
CA ARG A 118 12.70 -27.81 0.01
C ARG A 118 13.24 -28.46 -1.25
N ASN A 119 12.41 -28.62 -2.27
CA ASN A 119 12.75 -29.34 -3.50
C ASN A 119 13.06 -28.40 -4.67
N ALA A 120 12.98 -27.10 -4.45
CA ALA A 120 13.29 -26.11 -5.47
C ALA A 120 14.80 -25.97 -5.67
N GLU A 121 15.20 -25.64 -6.88
CA GLU A 121 16.59 -25.33 -7.22
C GLU A 121 17.04 -24.07 -6.47
N GLU A 122 18.28 -24.01 -6.00
CA GLU A 122 18.77 -22.92 -5.14
C GLU A 122 18.60 -21.53 -5.78
N ASN A 123 18.80 -21.43 -7.09
CA ASN A 123 18.64 -20.20 -7.87
C ASN A 123 17.17 -19.77 -8.07
N LYS A 124 16.21 -20.64 -7.75
CA LYS A 124 14.76 -20.39 -7.85
C LYS A 124 14.08 -20.30 -6.48
N LYS A 125 14.81 -20.55 -5.42
CA LYS A 125 14.24 -20.41 -4.06
C LYS A 125 13.99 -18.95 -3.74
N PRO A 126 12.79 -18.59 -3.29
CA PRO A 126 12.57 -17.29 -2.66
C PRO A 126 13.36 -17.18 -1.35
N ILE A 127 13.54 -15.97 -0.85
CA ILE A 127 14.13 -15.75 0.48
C ILE A 127 13.22 -16.43 1.51
N HIS A 128 13.82 -17.24 2.40
CA HIS A 128 13.06 -17.85 3.49
C HIS A 128 12.54 -16.77 4.44
N THR A 129 11.30 -16.93 4.89
CA THR A 129 10.64 -15.96 5.77
C THR A 129 10.31 -16.61 7.11
N THR A 130 10.88 -16.10 8.19
CA THR A 130 10.47 -16.46 9.55
C THR A 130 9.49 -15.43 10.08
N PHE A 131 8.22 -15.83 10.26
CA PHE A 131 7.17 -14.97 10.79
C PHE A 131 6.92 -15.27 12.25
N ILE A 132 7.29 -14.33 13.13
CA ILE A 132 7.21 -14.44 14.58
C ILE A 132 6.02 -13.63 15.10
N ILE A 133 5.17 -14.27 15.91
CA ILE A 133 4.07 -13.61 16.62
C ILE A 133 4.25 -13.82 18.11
N ASP A 134 4.62 -12.79 18.84
CA ASP A 134 4.72 -12.87 20.30
C ASP A 134 3.36 -12.54 20.93
N ASN A 135 2.83 -13.47 21.74
CA ASN A 135 1.52 -13.43 22.38
C ASN A 135 0.32 -13.50 21.40
N LEU A 136 0.20 -14.63 20.70
CA LEU A 136 -0.88 -14.89 19.73
C LEU A 136 -2.28 -14.78 20.36
N ASN A 137 -2.46 -15.05 21.67
CA ASN A 137 -3.76 -14.89 22.33
C ASN A 137 -4.30 -13.47 22.17
N ALA A 138 -3.46 -12.44 22.26
CA ALA A 138 -3.89 -11.06 22.09
C ALA A 138 -4.43 -10.76 20.67
N PHE A 139 -3.92 -11.44 19.64
CA PHE A 139 -4.47 -11.35 18.30
C PHE A 139 -5.80 -12.08 18.14
N ILE A 140 -5.93 -13.27 18.76
CA ILE A 140 -7.12 -14.12 18.63
C ILE A 140 -8.30 -13.58 19.44
N ASP A 141 -8.04 -13.02 20.62
CA ASP A 141 -9.09 -12.55 21.54
C ASP A 141 -9.73 -11.22 21.13
N GLU A 142 -9.15 -10.52 20.12
CA GLU A 142 -9.68 -9.23 19.67
C GLU A 142 -10.54 -9.34 18.42
N ASP A 143 -11.82 -9.02 18.52
CA ASP A 143 -12.82 -9.08 17.44
C ASP A 143 -12.41 -8.27 16.19
N ARG A 144 -11.68 -7.16 16.39
CA ARG A 144 -11.20 -6.31 15.29
C ARG A 144 -10.23 -7.02 14.34
N TYR A 145 -9.63 -8.15 14.75
CA TYR A 145 -8.74 -8.94 13.90
C TYR A 145 -9.39 -10.21 13.35
N PHE A 146 -10.68 -10.40 13.55
CA PHE A 146 -11.37 -11.64 13.19
C PHE A 146 -11.19 -12.00 11.69
N SER A 147 -11.32 -11.04 10.78
CA SER A 147 -11.13 -11.25 9.34
C SER A 147 -9.70 -11.67 8.97
N TYR A 148 -8.71 -11.32 9.80
CA TYR A 148 -7.31 -11.67 9.59
C TYR A 148 -6.93 -13.05 10.17
N GLN A 149 -7.77 -13.64 11.02
CA GLN A 149 -7.57 -14.98 11.55
C GLN A 149 -7.64 -16.05 10.46
N GLU A 150 -8.49 -15.86 9.44
CA GLU A 150 -8.52 -16.74 8.26
C GLU A 150 -7.21 -16.65 7.45
N LYS A 151 -6.69 -15.43 7.22
CA LYS A 151 -5.40 -15.20 6.56
C LYS A 151 -4.26 -15.85 7.35
N PHE A 152 -4.23 -15.69 8.66
CA PHE A 152 -3.29 -16.39 9.54
C PHE A 152 -3.37 -17.90 9.37
N GLY A 153 -4.59 -18.47 9.39
CA GLY A 153 -4.81 -19.90 9.19
C GLY A 153 -4.29 -20.40 7.84
N ARG A 154 -4.46 -19.61 6.77
CA ARG A 154 -3.91 -19.93 5.44
C ARG A 154 -2.38 -19.93 5.45
N ILE A 155 -1.75 -18.90 6.04
CA ILE A 155 -0.29 -18.81 6.16
C ILE A 155 0.26 -20.00 6.94
N CYS A 156 -0.38 -20.40 8.05
CA CYS A 156 0.03 -21.57 8.82
C CYS A 156 -0.04 -22.89 8.04
N ARG A 157 -1.06 -23.07 7.19
CA ARG A 157 -1.24 -24.31 6.40
C ARG A 157 -0.31 -24.39 5.19
N GLU A 158 -0.18 -23.29 4.45
CA GLU A 158 0.49 -23.26 3.16
C GLU A 158 1.95 -22.81 3.25
N GLY A 159 2.27 -21.96 4.26
CA GLY A 159 3.54 -21.24 4.36
C GLY A 159 4.77 -22.14 4.33
N SER A 160 4.81 -23.21 5.15
CA SER A 160 5.99 -24.09 5.23
C SER A 160 6.39 -24.69 3.88
N SER A 161 5.40 -25.02 3.03
CA SER A 161 5.67 -25.53 1.68
C SER A 161 6.19 -24.45 0.73
N LYS A 162 6.05 -23.16 1.08
CA LYS A 162 6.41 -21.98 0.28
C LYS A 162 7.56 -21.17 0.87
N GLY A 163 8.26 -21.71 1.88
CA GLY A 163 9.40 -21.04 2.51
C GLY A 163 9.02 -19.98 3.53
N ILE A 164 7.82 -20.10 4.14
CA ILE A 164 7.39 -19.27 5.27
C ILE A 164 7.22 -20.16 6.49
N SER A 165 7.96 -19.89 7.56
CA SER A 165 7.86 -20.60 8.82
C SER A 165 7.25 -19.70 9.89
N VAL A 166 6.13 -20.12 10.45
CA VAL A 166 5.44 -19.37 11.50
C VAL A 166 5.92 -19.84 12.87
N VAL A 167 6.28 -18.89 13.72
CA VAL A 167 6.64 -19.11 15.12
C VAL A 167 5.75 -18.24 15.98
N PHE A 168 5.01 -18.82 16.90
CA PHE A 168 4.23 -18.00 17.84
C PHE A 168 4.47 -18.38 19.30
N THR A 169 4.25 -17.41 20.17
CA THR A 169 4.11 -17.65 21.59
C THR A 169 2.66 -17.47 22.06
N ALA A 170 2.24 -18.23 23.04
CA ALA A 170 0.91 -18.10 23.63
C ALA A 170 0.92 -18.48 25.12
N SER A 171 -0.04 -17.96 25.89
CA SER A 171 -0.21 -18.30 27.28
C SER A 171 -1.09 -19.54 27.52
N ASP A 172 -2.03 -19.79 26.58
CA ASP A 172 -2.92 -20.96 26.61
C ASP A 172 -3.39 -21.35 25.21
N THR A 173 -4.17 -22.41 25.11
CA THR A 173 -4.67 -22.96 23.84
C THR A 173 -6.03 -22.42 23.41
N LYS A 174 -6.64 -21.50 24.17
CA LYS A 174 -7.96 -20.96 23.88
C LYS A 174 -7.95 -20.21 22.54
N GLY A 175 -8.87 -20.54 21.66
CA GLY A 175 -8.96 -19.95 20.30
C GLY A 175 -7.84 -20.38 19.33
N ILE A 176 -6.80 -21.07 19.81
CA ILE A 176 -5.61 -21.46 19.03
C ILE A 176 -5.67 -22.93 18.56
N SER A 177 -6.45 -23.77 19.23
CA SER A 177 -6.46 -25.23 19.01
C SER A 177 -6.65 -25.63 17.54
N GLY A 178 -7.46 -24.89 16.78
CA GLY A 178 -7.68 -25.15 15.35
C GLY A 178 -6.44 -24.98 14.47
N TYR A 179 -5.48 -24.17 14.88
CA TYR A 179 -4.24 -23.94 14.13
C TYR A 179 -3.15 -24.98 14.45
N LEU A 180 -3.23 -25.66 15.62
CA LEU A 180 -2.20 -26.57 16.10
C LEU A 180 -1.91 -27.76 15.19
N LEU A 181 -2.84 -28.10 14.27
CA LEU A 181 -2.61 -29.13 13.25
C LEU A 181 -1.49 -28.74 12.27
N SER A 182 -1.24 -27.45 12.08
CA SER A 182 -0.17 -26.92 11.22
C SER A 182 1.17 -26.75 11.95
N PHE A 183 1.24 -27.12 13.22
CA PHE A 183 2.42 -26.97 14.08
C PHE A 183 2.86 -28.33 14.63
N LYS A 184 3.85 -28.96 13.97
CA LYS A 184 4.40 -30.21 14.47
C LYS A 184 5.36 -29.98 15.62
N GLN A 185 6.06 -28.85 15.64
CA GLN A 185 7.03 -28.49 16.67
C GLN A 185 6.32 -27.70 17.77
N LYS A 186 6.08 -28.35 18.88
CA LYS A 186 5.35 -27.80 20.02
C LYS A 186 6.22 -27.80 21.27
N ILE A 187 6.28 -26.65 21.91
CA ILE A 187 7.01 -26.43 23.16
C ILE A 187 6.03 -25.88 24.20
N ALA A 188 6.05 -26.42 25.40
CA ALA A 188 5.20 -25.98 26.50
C ALA A 188 6.05 -25.77 27.75
N LEU A 189 6.31 -24.51 28.09
CA LEU A 189 7.14 -24.06 29.21
C LEU A 189 6.27 -23.78 30.44
N ASN A 190 6.44 -24.57 31.47
CA ASN A 190 5.75 -24.46 32.77
C ASN A 190 4.28 -24.00 32.69
N LEU A 191 3.40 -24.94 32.43
CA LEU A 191 1.95 -24.76 32.38
C LEU A 191 1.26 -25.64 33.43
N PRO A 192 0.00 -25.37 33.78
CA PRO A 192 -0.85 -26.34 34.50
C PRO A 192 -0.91 -27.67 33.76
N VAL A 193 -0.91 -28.78 34.49
CA VAL A 193 -0.78 -30.15 33.92
C VAL A 193 -1.86 -30.49 32.90
N ASP A 194 -3.07 -30.01 33.08
CA ASP A 194 -4.19 -30.18 32.17
C ASP A 194 -3.91 -29.54 30.80
N LYS A 195 -3.18 -28.43 30.72
CA LYS A 195 -2.86 -27.73 29.50
C LYS A 195 -1.86 -28.47 28.58
N TYR A 196 -0.99 -29.32 29.17
CA TYR A 196 -0.10 -30.14 28.34
C TYR A 196 -0.89 -31.18 27.51
N VAL A 197 -2.03 -31.66 28.00
CA VAL A 197 -2.87 -32.58 27.25
C VAL A 197 -3.47 -31.91 26.02
N ASP A 198 -3.89 -30.64 26.16
CA ASP A 198 -4.41 -29.86 25.02
C ASP A 198 -3.37 -29.62 23.91
N ILE A 199 -2.09 -29.55 24.31
CA ILE A 199 -0.98 -29.26 23.38
C ILE A 199 -0.44 -30.54 22.71
N PHE A 200 -0.18 -31.58 23.53
CA PHE A 200 0.53 -32.80 23.10
C PHE A 200 -0.37 -34.01 22.86
N ASN A 201 -1.67 -33.94 23.22
CA ASN A 201 -2.60 -35.07 23.26
C ASN A 201 -2.10 -36.22 24.16
N THR A 202 -1.24 -35.91 25.14
CA THR A 202 -0.63 -36.89 26.05
C THR A 202 -0.48 -36.26 27.44
N LYS A 203 -0.61 -37.09 28.49
CA LYS A 203 -0.37 -36.66 29.85
C LYS A 203 1.14 -36.64 30.12
N VAL A 204 1.61 -35.52 30.65
CA VAL A 204 2.97 -35.35 31.17
C VAL A 204 2.91 -34.87 32.60
N GLU A 205 3.99 -35.06 33.35
CA GLU A 205 4.12 -34.55 34.71
C GLU A 205 4.31 -33.03 34.71
N ALA A 206 4.12 -32.41 35.88
CA ALA A 206 4.38 -30.98 36.02
C ALA A 206 5.89 -30.73 35.84
N ALA A 207 6.24 -29.83 34.91
CA ALA A 207 7.60 -29.32 34.82
C ALA A 207 7.95 -28.53 36.09
N GLY A 208 9.22 -28.59 36.49
CA GLY A 208 9.69 -27.79 37.64
C GLY A 208 9.48 -26.28 37.36
N ASN A 209 9.25 -25.51 38.43
CA ASN A 209 9.05 -24.04 38.31
C ASN A 209 10.38 -23.30 38.06
N ILE A 210 11.04 -23.66 36.94
CA ILE A 210 12.29 -23.07 36.47
C ILE A 210 12.00 -22.40 35.13
N PRO A 211 12.28 -21.10 34.93
CA PRO A 211 12.10 -20.44 33.66
C PRO A 211 12.87 -21.15 32.54
N GLY A 212 12.20 -21.34 31.39
CA GLY A 212 12.76 -22.07 30.26
C GLY A 212 12.71 -23.61 30.37
N ARG A 213 12.16 -24.17 31.47
CA ARG A 213 11.92 -25.61 31.64
C ARG A 213 10.49 -25.96 31.27
N GLY A 214 10.31 -27.09 30.61
CA GLY A 214 9.00 -27.55 30.17
C GLY A 214 9.10 -28.82 29.34
N TYR A 215 8.22 -29.00 28.41
CA TYR A 215 8.18 -30.13 27.50
C TYR A 215 8.24 -29.68 26.05
N ALA A 216 8.92 -30.45 25.20
CA ALA A 216 8.90 -30.27 23.75
C ALA A 216 8.82 -31.64 23.07
N ASN A 217 7.99 -31.73 22.01
CA ASN A 217 8.00 -32.92 21.18
C ASN A 217 9.23 -32.93 20.28
N VAL A 218 9.74 -34.12 19.98
CA VAL A 218 10.93 -34.30 19.17
C VAL A 218 10.55 -34.39 17.71
N THR A 219 11.06 -33.47 16.90
CA THR A 219 10.88 -33.46 15.44
C THR A 219 12.19 -33.61 14.69
N VAL A 220 13.31 -33.26 15.33
CA VAL A 220 14.66 -33.48 14.80
C VAL A 220 15.32 -34.60 15.60
N GLN A 221 15.72 -35.69 14.93
CA GLN A 221 16.38 -36.83 15.59
C GLN A 221 17.66 -36.37 16.28
N PRO A 222 17.79 -36.56 17.61
CA PRO A 222 19.03 -36.25 18.33
C PRO A 222 20.17 -37.19 17.92
N GLU A 223 21.36 -36.64 17.81
CA GLU A 223 22.56 -37.40 17.48
C GLU A 223 22.90 -38.38 18.59
N GLY A 224 23.28 -39.62 18.21
CA GLY A 224 23.71 -40.65 19.15
C GLY A 224 22.57 -41.37 19.89
N VAL A 225 21.32 -41.02 19.66
CA VAL A 225 20.16 -41.67 20.32
C VAL A 225 19.58 -42.70 19.36
N THR A 226 19.62 -43.99 19.77
CA THR A 226 19.06 -45.11 19.01
C THR A 226 18.08 -45.92 19.86
N GLY A 227 17.05 -46.46 19.23
CA GLY A 227 16.25 -47.58 19.74
C GLY A 227 14.91 -47.22 20.43
N THR A 228 14.92 -46.58 21.57
CA THR A 228 13.69 -46.35 22.39
C THR A 228 13.12 -44.95 22.31
N PHE A 229 13.72 -44.11 21.51
CA PHE A 229 13.31 -42.72 21.36
C PHE A 229 12.16 -42.60 20.34
N GLN A 230 11.04 -42.11 20.81
CA GLN A 230 9.85 -41.96 19.97
C GLN A 230 9.76 -40.52 19.43
N MET A 231 9.87 -40.39 18.15
CA MET A 231 9.61 -39.11 17.47
C MET A 231 8.17 -38.66 17.76
N ASN A 232 7.99 -37.35 17.81
CA ASN A 232 6.73 -36.68 18.15
C ASN A 232 6.23 -36.79 19.57
N ASN A 233 6.85 -37.58 20.44
CA ASN A 233 6.53 -37.58 21.86
C ASN A 233 7.15 -36.37 22.59
N PRO A 234 6.48 -35.82 23.62
CA PRO A 234 7.04 -34.76 24.41
C PRO A 234 8.06 -35.33 25.42
N TYR A 235 9.22 -34.70 25.48
CA TYR A 235 10.23 -34.93 26.51
C TYR A 235 10.53 -33.65 27.24
N GLU A 236 11.01 -33.78 28.48
CA GLU A 236 11.38 -32.62 29.30
C GLU A 236 12.56 -31.89 28.60
N VAL A 237 12.48 -30.56 28.56
CA VAL A 237 13.52 -29.71 27.99
C VAL A 237 13.89 -28.57 28.93
N GLN A 238 15.16 -28.15 28.84
CA GLN A 238 15.62 -26.88 29.38
C GLN A 238 16.14 -26.04 28.23
N CYS A 239 15.49 -24.91 27.97
CA CYS A 239 15.97 -23.93 26.98
C CYS A 239 17.21 -23.20 27.48
N PHE A 240 18.13 -22.89 26.60
CA PHE A 240 19.26 -22.03 26.93
C PHE A 240 18.78 -20.62 27.24
N LEU A 241 19.55 -19.91 28.04
CA LEU A 241 19.32 -18.49 28.26
C LEU A 241 19.87 -17.69 27.06
N ALA A 242 19.07 -16.85 26.50
CA ALA A 242 19.56 -15.87 25.53
C ALA A 242 20.51 -14.91 26.27
N GLU A 243 21.69 -14.68 25.69
CA GLU A 243 22.70 -13.83 26.33
C GLU A 243 22.11 -12.47 26.68
N ASN A 244 21.99 -12.20 27.96
CA ASN A 244 21.62 -11.00 28.73
C ASN A 244 20.55 -10.05 28.18
N ILE A 245 19.53 -9.95 28.94
CA ILE A 245 18.12 -9.67 28.57
C ILE A 245 17.76 -8.18 28.41
N GLU A 246 18.45 -7.19 28.92
CA GLU A 246 17.95 -5.80 28.83
C GLU A 246 18.95 -4.77 28.30
N GLU A 247 20.19 -4.77 28.75
CA GLU A 247 21.21 -3.82 28.25
C GLU A 247 22.06 -4.39 27.11
N LYS A 248 22.22 -5.72 27.04
CA LYS A 248 23.05 -6.38 26.02
C LYS A 248 22.30 -6.73 24.74
N ASP A 249 20.97 -6.79 24.73
CA ASP A 249 20.21 -6.97 23.50
C ASP A 249 20.40 -5.76 22.58
N THR A 250 20.37 -4.55 23.15
CA THR A 250 20.71 -3.34 22.42
C THR A 250 22.17 -3.35 21.97
N ALA A 251 23.09 -3.82 22.82
CA ALA A 251 24.51 -3.94 22.47
C ALA A 251 24.76 -5.06 21.44
N PHE A 252 24.03 -6.17 21.49
CA PHE A 252 24.10 -7.25 20.50
C PHE A 252 23.60 -6.77 19.14
N VAL A 253 22.47 -6.11 19.06
CA VAL A 253 21.91 -5.53 17.83
C VAL A 253 22.82 -4.42 17.29
N LEU A 254 23.36 -3.57 18.16
CA LEU A 254 24.35 -2.56 17.77
C LEU A 254 25.66 -3.18 17.29
N ASN A 255 26.11 -4.26 17.88
CA ASN A 255 27.30 -4.99 17.43
C ASN A 255 27.08 -5.70 16.10
N LEU A 256 25.88 -6.22 15.85
CA LEU A 256 25.51 -6.74 14.54
C LEU A 256 25.51 -5.60 13.51
N ASN A 257 24.83 -4.50 13.80
CA ASN A 257 24.81 -3.33 12.91
C ASN A 257 26.22 -2.78 12.64
N LYS A 258 27.07 -2.64 13.66
CA LYS A 258 28.48 -2.24 13.50
C LYS A 258 29.30 -3.22 12.66
N LYS A 259 28.99 -4.49 12.68
CA LYS A 259 29.65 -5.49 11.83
C LYS A 259 29.28 -5.26 10.36
N TYR A 260 28.06 -4.86 10.08
CA TYR A 260 27.57 -4.56 8.74
C TYR A 260 28.00 -3.16 8.27
N GLU A 261 27.96 -2.14 9.12
CA GLU A 261 28.51 -0.79 8.85
C GLU A 261 30.02 -0.83 8.50
N LYS A 262 30.81 -1.70 9.14
CA LYS A 262 32.23 -1.90 8.82
C LYS A 262 32.46 -2.60 7.48
N ILE A 263 31.48 -3.30 6.96
CA ILE A 263 31.52 -3.86 5.60
C ILE A 263 31.29 -2.72 4.61
N ASP A 264 30.33 -1.84 4.89
CA ASP A 264 30.02 -0.67 4.06
C ASP A 264 31.20 0.35 3.99
N GLU A 265 31.91 0.60 5.12
CA GLU A 265 33.06 1.52 5.14
C GLU A 265 34.33 1.00 4.44
N LYS A 266 34.52 -0.32 4.34
CA LYS A 266 35.69 -0.91 3.67
C LYS A 266 35.57 -0.96 2.15
N ASP A 267 34.37 -0.82 1.63
CA ASP A 267 34.06 -1.06 0.23
C ASP A 267 33.84 0.24 -0.56
N SER A 268 34.51 1.35 -0.15
CA SER A 268 34.53 2.61 -0.91
C SER A 268 35.21 2.52 -2.30
N GLU A 269 35.70 1.35 -2.70
CA GLU A 269 36.17 1.01 -4.06
C GLU A 269 35.21 0.06 -4.81
N ILE A 270 33.94 0.04 -4.46
CA ILE A 270 32.98 -0.93 -5.01
C ILE A 270 32.48 -0.45 -6.37
N ASN A 271 32.71 -1.28 -7.38
CA ASN A 271 32.23 -1.12 -8.75
C ASN A 271 30.69 -1.22 -8.85
N GLU A 272 30.11 -0.68 -9.93
CA GLU A 272 28.68 -0.71 -10.30
C GLU A 272 27.98 -2.09 -10.14
N TYR A 273 28.76 -3.18 -10.06
CA TYR A 273 28.31 -4.55 -9.79
C TYR A 273 27.96 -4.78 -8.31
N ASP A 274 28.59 -4.06 -7.41
CA ASP A 274 28.44 -4.22 -5.96
C ASP A 274 27.29 -3.37 -5.40
N GLU A 275 26.92 -2.25 -6.05
CA GLU A 275 25.69 -1.51 -5.71
C GLU A 275 24.43 -2.39 -5.75
N LYS A 276 24.41 -3.38 -6.63
CA LYS A 276 23.32 -4.37 -6.70
C LYS A 276 23.32 -5.34 -5.50
N TYR A 277 24.45 -5.53 -4.85
CA TYR A 277 24.62 -6.38 -3.66
C TYR A 277 24.38 -5.62 -2.35
N LEU A 278 24.74 -4.35 -2.28
CA LEU A 278 24.50 -3.48 -1.11
C LEU A 278 23.01 -3.16 -0.88
N ARG A 279 22.18 -3.30 -1.92
CA ARG A 279 20.72 -3.10 -1.85
C ARG A 279 19.95 -4.25 -1.19
N HIS A 280 20.60 -5.30 -0.74
CA HIS A 280 19.96 -6.44 -0.06
C HIS A 280 20.11 -6.43 1.47
N VAL A 281 20.11 -5.28 2.09
CA VAL A 281 19.58 -5.16 3.45
C VAL A 281 18.14 -5.65 3.36
N ALA A 282 17.75 -6.57 4.23
CA ALA A 282 16.38 -7.09 4.27
C ALA A 282 15.40 -5.94 4.05
N THR A 283 14.55 -6.06 3.05
CA THR A 283 13.62 -4.98 2.66
C THR A 283 12.90 -4.51 3.91
N ARG A 284 13.24 -3.34 4.42
CA ARG A 284 12.69 -2.86 5.68
C ARG A 284 11.33 -2.21 5.42
N TYR A 285 10.30 -2.87 5.86
CA TYR A 285 8.97 -2.31 5.89
C TYR A 285 8.88 -1.30 7.03
N LYS A 286 9.01 -0.02 6.70
CA LYS A 286 8.98 1.06 7.70
C LYS A 286 7.57 1.26 8.28
N THR A 287 7.50 1.75 9.49
CA THR A 287 6.26 2.29 10.06
C THR A 287 5.87 3.54 9.30
N PHE A 288 4.55 3.76 9.08
CA PHE A 288 4.08 4.98 8.45
C PHE A 288 4.24 6.16 9.39
N PRO A 289 4.73 7.31 8.90
CA PRO A 289 4.60 8.55 9.63
C PRO A 289 3.12 8.90 9.77
N GLN A 290 2.72 9.54 10.87
CA GLN A 290 1.34 10.06 11.02
C GLN A 290 1.00 11.03 9.88
N GLU A 291 1.96 11.86 9.50
CA GLU A 291 1.90 12.75 8.34
C GLU A 291 3.09 12.46 7.43
N LEU A 292 2.83 12.23 6.15
CA LEU A 292 3.87 12.02 5.15
C LEU A 292 4.31 13.37 4.57
N LYS A 293 5.34 13.97 5.13
CA LYS A 293 5.93 15.20 4.58
C LYS A 293 6.70 14.91 3.29
N ARG A 294 6.83 15.90 2.43
CA ARG A 294 7.59 15.77 1.16
C ARG A 294 9.05 15.35 1.40
N GLU A 295 9.68 15.90 2.43
CA GLU A 295 11.07 15.58 2.80
C GLU A 295 11.22 14.10 3.22
N ASP A 296 10.28 13.58 4.01
CA ASP A 296 10.28 12.19 4.43
C ASP A 296 10.05 11.24 3.25
N TYR A 297 9.19 11.66 2.31
CA TYR A 297 8.94 10.92 1.08
C TYR A 297 10.18 10.85 0.19
N GLU A 298 10.89 11.95 -0.03
CA GLU A 298 12.11 11.97 -0.84
C GLU A 298 13.21 11.06 -0.27
N GLN A 299 13.40 11.06 1.06
CA GLN A 299 14.34 10.13 1.71
C GLN A 299 13.95 8.66 1.52
N LEU A 300 12.64 8.37 1.50
CA LEU A 300 12.15 7.02 1.24
C LEU A 300 12.32 6.62 -0.21
N LYS A 301 12.17 7.56 -1.14
CA LYS A 301 12.28 7.36 -2.57
C LYS A 301 13.71 7.02 -3.00
N GLU A 302 14.74 7.60 -2.39
CA GLU A 302 16.14 7.27 -2.69
C GLU A 302 16.45 5.78 -2.53
N VAL A 303 15.71 5.10 -1.66
CA VAL A 303 15.83 3.64 -1.44
C VAL A 303 15.06 2.82 -2.49
N TYR A 304 14.03 3.40 -3.10
CA TYR A 304 13.16 2.75 -4.07
C TYR A 304 13.38 3.31 -5.47
N VAL A 305 13.77 2.49 -6.38
CA VAL A 305 14.17 2.62 -7.78
C VAL A 305 13.36 3.59 -8.66
N LYS A 306 14.07 4.23 -9.60
CA LYS A 306 13.68 4.85 -10.90
C LYS A 306 12.20 4.86 -11.22
N THR A 307 11.53 5.97 -10.92
CA THR A 307 10.26 6.33 -11.53
C THR A 307 10.50 6.72 -13.00
N SER A 308 9.57 6.33 -13.88
CA SER A 308 9.54 6.84 -15.26
C SER A 308 9.55 8.37 -15.26
N PRO A 309 10.19 9.04 -16.24
CA PRO A 309 10.31 10.51 -16.27
C PRO A 309 8.96 11.23 -16.25
N ASN A 310 7.88 10.61 -16.73
CA ASN A 310 6.55 11.21 -16.83
C ASN A 310 5.60 10.80 -15.67
N CYS A 311 6.13 10.23 -14.60
CA CYS A 311 5.32 9.85 -13.44
C CYS A 311 5.24 10.97 -12.40
N VAL A 312 4.02 11.21 -11.90
CA VAL A 312 3.73 12.12 -10.79
C VAL A 312 3.55 11.32 -9.52
N GLU A 313 4.34 11.64 -8.52
CA GLU A 313 4.33 10.96 -7.23
C GLU A 313 3.24 11.51 -6.33
N VAL A 314 2.47 10.60 -5.72
CA VAL A 314 1.30 10.98 -4.92
C VAL A 314 1.38 10.54 -3.45
N GLY A 315 2.16 9.50 -3.14
CA GLY A 315 2.28 9.00 -1.76
C GLY A 315 2.89 7.62 -1.66
N LEU A 316 2.59 6.93 -0.57
CA LEU A 316 3.06 5.58 -0.27
C LEU A 316 1.88 4.62 -0.16
N ASP A 317 2.01 3.41 -0.69
CA ASP A 317 1.04 2.36 -0.43
C ASP A 317 1.14 1.84 1.01
N TYR A 318 0.01 1.44 1.60
CA TYR A 318 -0.06 1.00 2.99
C TYR A 318 0.50 -0.41 3.23
N VAL A 319 0.64 -1.23 2.20
CA VAL A 319 1.10 -2.62 2.36
C VAL A 319 2.62 -2.67 2.43
N LYS A 320 3.29 -2.22 1.36
CA LYS A 320 4.75 -2.30 1.23
C LYS A 320 5.47 -1.02 1.63
N CYS A 321 4.75 0.10 1.82
CA CYS A 321 5.33 1.42 2.03
C CYS A 321 6.19 1.89 0.85
N GLU A 322 5.83 1.44 -0.35
CA GLU A 322 6.51 1.81 -1.59
C GLU A 322 5.90 3.08 -2.18
N PRO A 323 6.70 3.91 -2.85
CA PRO A 323 6.21 5.05 -3.60
C PRO A 323 5.18 4.66 -4.64
N VAL A 324 4.10 5.43 -4.72
CA VAL A 324 3.07 5.30 -5.76
C VAL A 324 3.06 6.55 -6.59
N SER A 325 3.09 6.36 -7.89
CA SER A 325 3.07 7.42 -8.89
C SER A 325 2.02 7.15 -9.95
N ILE A 326 1.57 8.22 -10.61
CA ILE A 326 0.67 8.17 -11.75
C ILE A 326 1.49 8.43 -13.00
N ASP A 327 1.36 7.57 -13.98
CA ASP A 327 1.93 7.78 -15.29
C ASP A 327 1.02 8.71 -16.11
N LEU A 328 1.50 9.91 -16.43
CA LEU A 328 0.74 10.91 -17.17
C LEU A 328 0.49 10.52 -18.64
N GLU A 329 1.27 9.61 -19.21
CA GLU A 329 1.04 9.12 -20.57
C GLU A 329 -0.21 8.23 -20.63
N ASN A 330 -0.38 7.36 -19.63
CA ASN A 330 -1.48 6.42 -19.58
C ASN A 330 -2.68 6.92 -18.76
N SER A 331 -2.48 7.88 -17.85
CA SER A 331 -3.51 8.39 -16.94
C SER A 331 -3.88 9.84 -17.22
N ARG A 332 -4.53 10.06 -18.35
CA ARG A 332 -4.96 11.40 -18.80
C ARG A 332 -6.23 11.91 -18.12
N VAL A 333 -7.04 11.02 -17.57
CA VAL A 333 -8.31 11.37 -16.92
C VAL A 333 -8.28 10.88 -15.47
N ILE A 334 -8.25 11.83 -14.55
CA ILE A 334 -8.08 11.61 -13.12
C ILE A 334 -9.33 12.10 -12.39
N ALA A 335 -9.87 11.31 -11.48
CA ALA A 335 -11.00 11.71 -10.63
C ALA A 335 -10.62 11.68 -9.15
N ILE A 336 -11.01 12.72 -8.41
CA ILE A 336 -10.81 12.86 -6.97
C ILE A 336 -12.16 12.88 -6.27
N TYR A 337 -12.48 11.80 -5.58
CA TYR A 337 -13.67 11.66 -4.74
C TYR A 337 -13.30 11.91 -3.28
N GLY A 338 -14.26 12.34 -2.49
CA GLY A 338 -14.06 12.40 -1.05
C GLY A 338 -14.96 13.39 -0.33
N LYS A 339 -15.06 13.20 0.98
CA LYS A 339 -15.79 14.12 1.87
C LYS A 339 -15.05 15.44 2.06
N LYS A 340 -15.78 16.43 2.55
CA LYS A 340 -15.18 17.69 2.99
C LYS A 340 -14.15 17.43 4.10
N GLU A 341 -13.01 18.14 4.05
CA GLU A 341 -11.93 18.07 5.05
C GLU A 341 -11.10 16.75 5.05
N PHE A 342 -11.23 15.88 4.04
CA PHE A 342 -10.44 14.65 3.90
C PHE A 342 -9.18 14.81 3.03
N GLY A 343 -8.76 16.03 2.70
CA GLY A 343 -7.49 16.29 2.02
C GLY A 343 -7.55 16.37 0.49
N LYS A 344 -8.74 16.52 -0.14
CA LYS A 344 -8.86 16.69 -1.61
C LYS A 344 -7.99 17.83 -2.17
N THR A 345 -8.00 18.98 -1.49
CA THR A 345 -7.19 20.15 -1.88
C THR A 345 -5.70 19.84 -1.82
N ASN A 346 -5.28 19.12 -0.77
CA ASN A 346 -3.90 18.68 -0.62
C ASN A 346 -3.45 17.74 -1.76
N LEU A 347 -4.30 16.76 -2.10
CA LEU A 347 -4.00 15.86 -3.21
C LEU A 347 -3.98 16.60 -4.56
N LEU A 348 -4.93 17.50 -4.79
CA LEU A 348 -4.94 18.32 -6.00
C LEU A 348 -3.65 19.15 -6.11
N CYS A 349 -3.19 19.76 -5.02
CA CYS A 349 -1.93 20.48 -4.98
C CYS A 349 -0.74 19.57 -5.33
N THR A 350 -0.68 18.38 -4.73
CA THR A 350 0.39 17.40 -5.01
C THR A 350 0.42 16.98 -6.48
N LEU A 351 -0.75 16.75 -7.08
CA LEU A 351 -0.87 16.41 -8.50
C LEU A 351 -0.41 17.57 -9.40
N LEU A 352 -0.91 18.78 -9.13
CA LEU A 352 -0.56 19.95 -9.95
C LEU A 352 0.92 20.33 -9.83
N ASP A 353 1.51 20.26 -8.63
CA ASP A 353 2.95 20.47 -8.44
C ASP A 353 3.76 19.44 -9.24
N GLY A 354 3.43 18.16 -9.12
CA GLY A 354 4.10 17.11 -9.87
C GLY A 354 3.94 17.25 -11.38
N ILE A 355 2.75 17.62 -11.86
CA ILE A 355 2.51 17.89 -13.29
C ILE A 355 3.34 19.09 -13.73
N SER A 356 3.41 20.17 -12.94
CA SER A 356 4.18 21.36 -13.28
C SER A 356 5.68 21.10 -13.37
N GLU A 357 6.21 20.17 -12.56
CA GLU A 357 7.60 19.72 -12.63
C GLU A 357 7.89 18.91 -13.89
N LYS A 358 6.94 18.07 -14.33
CA LYS A 358 7.09 17.19 -15.50
C LYS A 358 6.76 17.87 -16.81
N LEU A 359 5.80 18.79 -16.80
CA LEU A 359 5.31 19.53 -17.95
C LEU A 359 5.41 21.06 -17.71
N PRO A 360 6.62 21.63 -17.69
CA PRO A 360 6.83 23.04 -17.32
C PRO A 360 6.19 24.04 -18.31
N CYS A 361 5.86 23.62 -19.52
CA CYS A 361 5.20 24.45 -20.53
C CYS A 361 3.68 24.28 -20.56
N ALA A 362 3.09 23.52 -19.59
CA ALA A 362 1.66 23.24 -19.61
C ALA A 362 0.82 24.51 -19.37
N LYS A 363 -0.30 24.59 -20.09
CA LYS A 363 -1.38 25.55 -19.84
C LYS A 363 -2.33 24.97 -18.80
N TYR A 364 -2.82 25.79 -17.87
CA TYR A 364 -3.78 25.38 -16.84
C TYR A 364 -5.11 26.07 -17.03
N VAL A 365 -6.18 25.30 -17.08
CA VAL A 365 -7.56 25.80 -17.17
C VAL A 365 -8.33 25.37 -15.94
N PHE A 366 -8.67 26.32 -15.09
CA PHE A 366 -9.42 26.10 -13.85
C PHE A 366 -10.90 26.41 -14.09
N PHE A 367 -11.74 25.38 -13.97
CA PHE A 367 -13.19 25.52 -14.11
C PHE A 367 -13.87 25.33 -12.76
N ASP A 368 -14.30 26.46 -12.17
CA ASP A 368 -14.90 26.53 -10.83
C ASP A 368 -16.40 26.76 -10.90
N ASP A 369 -17.14 26.21 -9.96
CA ASP A 369 -18.60 26.36 -9.85
C ASP A 369 -19.07 27.70 -9.26
N GLY A 370 -18.17 28.67 -9.15
CA GLY A 370 -18.43 29.99 -8.58
C GLY A 370 -18.21 30.06 -7.06
N ARG A 371 -17.77 28.97 -6.41
CA ARG A 371 -17.43 28.96 -4.97
C ARG A 371 -16.03 29.47 -4.68
N LYS A 372 -15.28 29.80 -5.72
CA LYS A 372 -13.91 30.33 -5.63
C LYS A 372 -12.91 29.40 -4.97
N GLN A 373 -13.14 28.09 -5.05
CA GLN A 373 -12.23 27.09 -4.47
C GLN A 373 -10.96 26.93 -5.29
N LEU A 374 -11.01 27.21 -6.59
CA LEU A 374 -9.88 27.14 -7.49
C LEU A 374 -9.17 28.48 -7.72
N ASP A 375 -9.69 29.58 -7.18
CA ASP A 375 -9.10 30.93 -7.35
C ASP A 375 -7.66 30.99 -6.80
N SER A 376 -7.39 30.35 -5.65
CA SER A 376 -6.06 30.30 -5.05
C SER A 376 -5.06 29.54 -5.93
N PHE A 377 -5.46 28.42 -6.52
CA PHE A 377 -4.63 27.67 -7.46
C PHE A 377 -4.31 28.49 -8.71
N TYR A 378 -5.34 29.11 -9.30
CA TYR A 378 -5.16 29.99 -10.45
C TYR A 378 -4.16 31.11 -10.16
N ASN A 379 -4.32 31.83 -9.04
CA ASN A 379 -3.42 32.92 -8.66
C ASN A 379 -1.98 32.43 -8.46
N TYR A 380 -1.79 31.34 -7.75
CA TYR A 380 -0.47 30.75 -7.49
C TYR A 380 0.27 30.36 -8.78
N TYR A 381 -0.38 29.60 -9.68
CA TYR A 381 0.26 29.19 -10.93
C TYR A 381 0.48 30.35 -11.90
N LYS A 382 -0.41 31.34 -11.89
CA LYS A 382 -0.24 32.57 -12.67
C LYS A 382 0.95 33.40 -12.20
N VAL A 383 1.13 33.56 -10.88
CA VAL A 383 2.28 34.26 -10.30
C VAL A 383 3.59 33.54 -10.64
N LYS A 384 3.59 32.21 -10.68
CA LYS A 384 4.73 31.40 -11.13
C LYS A 384 5.04 31.49 -12.63
N GLY A 385 4.23 32.19 -13.40
CA GLY A 385 4.46 32.43 -14.83
C GLY A 385 3.84 31.40 -15.77
N TYR A 386 3.00 30.48 -15.25
CA TYR A 386 2.27 29.54 -16.12
C TYR A 386 1.14 30.25 -16.88
N LYS A 387 0.82 29.75 -18.06
CA LYS A 387 -0.37 30.16 -18.80
C LYS A 387 -1.61 29.62 -18.06
N CYS A 388 -2.41 30.49 -17.47
CA CYS A 388 -3.56 30.11 -16.67
C CYS A 388 -4.84 30.82 -17.14
N GLU A 389 -5.93 30.08 -17.18
CA GLU A 389 -7.28 30.59 -17.36
C GLU A 389 -8.17 30.17 -16.19
N LEU A 390 -9.05 31.08 -15.75
CA LEU A 390 -10.01 30.80 -14.68
C LEU A 390 -11.43 31.08 -15.18
N ILE A 391 -12.26 30.07 -15.15
CA ILE A 391 -13.66 30.13 -15.53
C ILE A 391 -14.50 29.88 -14.27
N ASN A 392 -14.92 30.94 -13.57
CA ASN A 392 -15.59 30.80 -12.27
C ASN A 392 -16.86 31.66 -12.11
N GLN A 393 -17.11 32.59 -13.02
CA GLN A 393 -18.23 33.49 -12.93
C GLN A 393 -18.71 33.92 -14.32
N PHE A 394 -19.90 34.57 -14.37
CA PHE A 394 -20.38 35.15 -15.60
C PHE A 394 -19.43 36.24 -16.09
N LYS A 395 -19.08 36.18 -17.38
CA LYS A 395 -18.22 37.17 -18.04
C LYS A 395 -19.00 37.88 -19.14
N GLU A 396 -18.91 39.21 -19.20
CA GLU A 396 -19.45 39.97 -20.31
C GLU A 396 -18.42 39.96 -21.47
N VAL A 397 -18.85 39.48 -22.64
CA VAL A 397 -18.06 39.45 -23.86
C VAL A 397 -18.76 40.22 -24.96
N GLU A 398 -18.01 40.90 -25.77
CA GLU A 398 -18.49 41.60 -26.94
C GLU A 398 -18.28 40.71 -28.17
N LEU A 399 -19.38 40.27 -28.76
CA LEU A 399 -19.39 39.40 -29.94
C LEU A 399 -19.76 40.20 -31.16
N ARG A 400 -18.99 40.02 -32.24
CA ARG A 400 -19.31 40.59 -33.53
C ARG A 400 -20.36 39.71 -34.22
N TYR A 401 -21.43 40.30 -34.70
CA TYR A 401 -22.41 39.60 -35.49
C TYR A 401 -22.43 40.19 -36.92
N GLU A 402 -22.61 39.36 -37.92
CA GLU A 402 -22.91 39.83 -39.28
C GLU A 402 -24.40 40.05 -39.39
N ALA A 403 -24.75 41.24 -39.83
CA ALA A 403 -26.14 41.58 -40.08
C ALA A 403 -26.64 40.79 -41.30
N GLY A 404 -27.84 40.18 -41.18
CA GLY A 404 -28.53 39.61 -42.34
C GLY A 404 -28.77 40.65 -43.44
N GLU A 405 -29.31 40.24 -44.58
CA GLU A 405 -29.40 40.88 -45.88
C GLU A 405 -29.59 42.42 -45.93
N TYR A 406 -29.83 43.12 -44.83
CA TYR A 406 -30.11 44.55 -44.77
C TYR A 406 -29.50 45.33 -43.59
N GLY A 407 -28.43 44.88 -42.97
CA GLY A 407 -27.86 45.58 -41.82
C GLY A 407 -26.33 45.66 -41.85
N GLU A 408 -25.75 46.66 -41.15
CA GLU A 408 -24.31 46.74 -40.94
C GLU A 408 -23.84 45.78 -39.86
N PRO A 409 -22.60 45.23 -39.94
CA PRO A 409 -22.05 44.41 -38.89
C PRO A 409 -22.00 45.18 -37.58
N GLY A 410 -22.46 44.55 -36.50
CA GLY A 410 -22.54 45.16 -35.19
C GLY A 410 -21.88 44.31 -34.10
N PHE A 411 -21.81 44.91 -32.91
CA PHE A 411 -21.33 44.20 -31.71
C PHE A 411 -22.48 44.03 -30.72
N VAL A 412 -22.58 42.81 -30.15
CA VAL A 412 -23.52 42.52 -29.10
C VAL A 412 -22.77 42.15 -27.85
N LYS A 413 -23.08 42.83 -26.73
CA LYS A 413 -22.58 42.45 -25.44
C LYS A 413 -23.45 41.33 -24.88
N LYS A 414 -22.82 40.15 -24.67
CA LYS A 414 -23.49 39.00 -24.02
C LYS A 414 -22.80 38.63 -22.71
N LYS A 415 -23.63 38.31 -21.73
CA LYS A 415 -23.14 37.78 -20.46
C LYS A 415 -23.14 36.26 -20.53
N LEU A 416 -21.94 35.68 -20.62
CA LEU A 416 -21.74 34.24 -20.76
C LEU A 416 -21.67 33.57 -19.40
N SER A 417 -22.34 32.44 -19.26
CA SER A 417 -22.17 31.53 -18.11
C SER A 417 -20.80 30.85 -18.18
N PRO A 418 -20.30 30.27 -17.07
CA PRO A 418 -19.04 29.53 -17.08
C PRO A 418 -18.97 28.47 -18.18
N ILE A 419 -20.04 27.68 -18.37
CA ILE A 419 -20.06 26.64 -19.42
C ILE A 419 -19.99 27.23 -20.83
N GLN A 420 -20.65 28.35 -21.08
CA GLN A 420 -20.59 29.05 -22.38
C GLN A 420 -19.21 29.63 -22.65
N GLN A 421 -18.51 30.12 -21.62
CA GLN A 421 -17.13 30.55 -21.74
C GLN A 421 -16.21 29.37 -22.09
N PHE A 422 -16.46 28.20 -21.50
CA PHE A 422 -15.69 26.99 -21.81
C PHE A 422 -15.89 26.54 -23.25
N TYR A 423 -17.12 26.59 -23.76
CA TYR A 423 -17.39 26.34 -25.18
C TYR A 423 -16.65 27.31 -26.09
N LEU A 424 -16.66 28.60 -25.77
CA LEU A 424 -15.95 29.61 -26.55
C LEU A 424 -14.43 29.34 -26.57
N MET A 425 -13.88 29.00 -25.42
CA MET A 425 -12.46 28.65 -25.31
C MET A 425 -12.10 27.42 -26.15
N LEU A 426 -12.90 26.35 -26.11
CA LEU A 426 -12.68 25.16 -26.92
C LEU A 426 -12.70 25.50 -28.43
N HIS A 427 -13.59 26.39 -28.82
CA HIS A 427 -13.67 26.87 -30.20
C HIS A 427 -12.42 27.68 -30.60
N GLU A 428 -11.95 28.56 -29.72
CA GLU A 428 -10.72 29.35 -29.97
C GLU A 428 -9.46 28.48 -30.05
N GLU A 429 -9.44 27.33 -29.35
CA GLU A 429 -8.36 26.33 -29.44
C GLU A 429 -8.47 25.41 -30.67
N TYR A 430 -9.42 25.67 -31.58
CA TYR A 430 -9.62 24.92 -32.81
C TYR A 430 -9.83 23.40 -32.62
N ILE A 431 -10.57 23.03 -31.61
CA ILE A 431 -10.93 21.64 -31.36
C ILE A 431 -12.03 21.26 -32.33
N ASP A 432 -11.71 20.40 -33.29
CA ASP A 432 -12.67 19.84 -34.24
C ASP A 432 -13.35 18.65 -33.58
N LEU A 433 -14.58 18.86 -33.15
CA LEU A 433 -15.43 17.82 -32.54
C LEU A 433 -16.44 17.36 -33.59
N SER A 434 -16.78 16.07 -33.56
CA SER A 434 -17.71 15.44 -34.49
C SER A 434 -19.16 15.93 -34.33
N VAL A 435 -19.52 16.41 -33.16
CA VAL A 435 -20.80 17.06 -32.91
C VAL A 435 -20.84 18.41 -33.60
N ASN A 436 -21.95 18.73 -34.21
CA ASN A 436 -22.13 20.03 -34.87
C ASN A 436 -22.06 21.18 -33.83
N TYR A 437 -20.85 21.56 -33.58
CA TYR A 437 -20.42 22.51 -32.57
C TYR A 437 -20.95 23.91 -32.90
N ILE A 438 -21.09 24.20 -34.19
CA ILE A 438 -21.64 25.43 -34.71
C ILE A 438 -23.11 25.57 -34.30
N ASP A 439 -23.91 24.50 -34.39
CA ASP A 439 -25.31 24.53 -33.95
C ASP A 439 -25.44 24.83 -32.47
N ILE A 440 -24.53 24.32 -31.66
CA ILE A 440 -24.50 24.59 -30.21
C ILE A 440 -24.13 26.06 -29.97
N LEU A 441 -23.11 26.56 -30.68
CA LEU A 441 -22.71 27.96 -30.57
C LEU A 441 -23.79 28.89 -31.10
N ASP A 442 -24.45 28.56 -32.22
CA ASP A 442 -25.58 29.32 -32.77
C ASP A 442 -26.77 29.39 -31.77
N ASN A 443 -27.05 28.28 -31.06
CA ASN A 443 -28.06 28.28 -29.98
C ASN A 443 -27.66 29.16 -28.81
N ILE A 444 -26.38 29.27 -28.49
CA ILE A 444 -25.82 30.06 -27.38
C ILE A 444 -25.73 31.53 -27.75
N PHE A 445 -25.20 31.84 -28.95
CA PHE A 445 -24.82 33.18 -29.35
C PHE A 445 -25.78 33.81 -30.36
N GLY A 446 -26.68 33.02 -30.98
CA GLY A 446 -27.47 33.41 -32.16
C GLY A 446 -26.60 33.35 -33.43
N ARG A 447 -27.20 33.07 -34.58
CA ARG A 447 -26.53 32.76 -35.85
C ARG A 447 -25.14 33.38 -36.01
N ILE A 448 -24.12 32.51 -35.94
CA ILE A 448 -22.72 32.86 -36.10
C ILE A 448 -22.32 32.49 -37.51
N ASN A 449 -21.60 33.37 -38.22
CA ASN A 449 -21.13 33.07 -39.55
C ASN A 449 -19.86 32.20 -39.47
N GLU A 450 -19.88 31.00 -40.07
CA GLU A 450 -18.78 30.03 -40.08
C GLU A 450 -17.46 30.63 -40.57
N ASP A 451 -17.51 31.59 -41.47
CA ASP A 451 -16.30 32.21 -42.04
C ASP A 451 -15.52 33.11 -41.06
N GLN A 452 -16.12 33.43 -39.89
CA GLN A 452 -15.48 34.27 -38.85
C GLN A 452 -14.59 33.47 -37.89
N PHE A 453 -14.69 32.17 -37.92
CA PHE A 453 -13.88 31.32 -37.07
C PHE A 453 -12.65 30.84 -37.83
N PRO A 454 -11.47 30.97 -37.25
CA PRO A 454 -10.26 30.46 -37.89
C PRO A 454 -10.34 28.97 -38.09
N LYS A 455 -9.97 28.47 -39.25
CA LYS A 455 -9.89 27.03 -39.54
C LYS A 455 -8.86 26.34 -38.66
N SER A 456 -9.13 25.09 -38.23
CA SER A 456 -8.29 24.29 -37.35
C SER A 456 -6.80 24.36 -37.74
N LYS A 457 -5.93 24.62 -36.77
CA LYS A 457 -4.49 24.46 -36.95
C LYS A 457 -4.19 22.96 -37.11
N SER A 458 -3.32 22.65 -38.07
CA SER A 458 -2.83 21.28 -38.26
C SER A 458 -2.17 20.75 -37.00
N ASN A 459 -2.31 19.45 -36.74
CA ASN A 459 -1.90 18.67 -35.58
C ASN A 459 -0.43 18.72 -35.11
N SER A 460 0.37 19.67 -35.49
CA SER A 460 1.77 19.78 -35.09
C SER A 460 1.89 20.65 -33.84
N GLU A 461 2.24 20.03 -32.71
CA GLU A 461 2.64 20.66 -31.45
C GLU A 461 1.51 21.35 -30.64
N THR A 462 0.59 20.57 -30.09
CA THR A 462 -0.32 21.09 -29.06
C THR A 462 0.44 21.19 -27.74
N GLU A 463 0.48 22.41 -27.16
CA GLU A 463 0.99 22.60 -25.79
C GLU A 463 0.17 21.73 -24.82
N PRO A 464 0.82 21.01 -23.87
CA PRO A 464 0.10 20.26 -22.85
C PRO A 464 -0.89 21.16 -22.12
N THR A 465 -2.15 20.75 -22.00
CA THR A 465 -3.16 21.52 -21.27
C THR A 465 -3.79 20.71 -20.16
N VAL A 466 -3.78 21.26 -18.95
CA VAL A 466 -4.33 20.65 -17.75
C VAL A 466 -5.66 21.31 -17.41
N PHE A 467 -6.73 20.54 -17.51
CA PHE A 467 -8.07 20.98 -17.14
C PHE A 467 -8.38 20.52 -15.70
N VAL A 468 -8.54 21.47 -14.80
CA VAL A 468 -8.97 21.21 -13.43
C VAL A 468 -10.44 21.60 -13.32
N ILE A 469 -11.31 20.59 -13.26
CA ILE A 469 -12.75 20.78 -13.34
C ILE A 469 -13.38 20.42 -12.00
N GLN A 470 -14.06 21.39 -11.41
CA GLN A 470 -14.89 21.13 -10.25
C GLN A 470 -16.21 20.50 -10.70
N SER A 471 -16.41 19.22 -10.40
CA SER A 471 -17.46 18.41 -11.04
C SER A 471 -18.88 18.96 -10.87
N LYS A 472 -19.15 19.66 -9.77
CA LYS A 472 -20.46 20.30 -9.56
C LYS A 472 -20.82 21.37 -10.57
N SER A 473 -19.80 22.03 -11.14
CA SER A 473 -20.02 23.08 -12.14
C SER A 473 -20.71 22.56 -13.39
N ILE A 474 -20.47 21.28 -13.69
CA ILE A 474 -20.99 20.61 -14.87
C ILE A 474 -22.46 20.19 -14.69
N TYR A 475 -22.88 19.90 -13.43
CA TYR A 475 -24.18 19.31 -13.11
C TYR A 475 -25.28 20.29 -12.72
N ILE A 476 -25.11 21.58 -12.98
CA ILE A 476 -26.20 22.55 -12.80
C ILE A 476 -27.26 22.27 -13.88
N ASN A 477 -28.51 22.03 -13.43
CA ASN A 477 -29.65 21.69 -14.29
C ASN A 477 -29.95 22.78 -15.36
N SER A 478 -29.28 22.68 -16.49
CA SER A 478 -29.58 23.45 -17.70
C SER A 478 -29.44 22.58 -18.95
N LYS A 479 -30.15 22.87 -20.02
CA LYS A 479 -30.04 22.17 -21.27
C LYS A 479 -28.61 22.23 -21.82
N ILE A 480 -27.94 23.37 -21.68
CA ILE A 480 -26.55 23.58 -22.13
C ILE A 480 -25.57 22.66 -21.41
N ASN A 481 -25.76 22.44 -20.09
CA ASN A 481 -24.90 21.55 -19.32
C ASN A 481 -25.14 20.08 -19.69
N ALA A 482 -26.40 19.72 -19.98
CA ALA A 482 -26.73 18.37 -20.46
C ALA A 482 -26.06 18.09 -21.82
N ASP A 483 -26.13 19.03 -22.75
CA ASP A 483 -25.48 18.91 -24.07
C ASP A 483 -23.95 18.79 -23.91
N PHE A 484 -23.35 19.54 -22.99
CA PHE A 484 -21.92 19.42 -22.69
C PHE A 484 -21.55 18.02 -22.18
N ILE A 485 -22.28 17.52 -21.19
CA ILE A 485 -21.98 16.21 -20.58
C ILE A 485 -22.19 15.07 -21.58
N HIS A 486 -23.24 15.14 -22.37
CA HIS A 486 -23.62 14.02 -23.24
C HIS A 486 -22.88 13.98 -24.57
N TYR A 487 -22.43 15.11 -25.07
CA TYR A 487 -21.87 15.18 -26.41
C TYR A 487 -20.41 15.71 -26.45
N ILE A 488 -20.13 16.78 -25.71
CA ILE A 488 -18.82 17.44 -25.80
C ILE A 488 -17.76 16.78 -24.91
N LEU A 489 -18.09 16.54 -23.65
CA LEU A 489 -17.14 15.98 -22.70
C LEU A 489 -16.62 14.59 -23.13
N PRO A 490 -17.45 13.64 -23.60
CA PRO A 490 -16.95 12.37 -24.09
C PRO A 490 -15.91 12.51 -25.20
N GLU A 491 -16.20 13.34 -26.21
CA GLU A 491 -15.27 13.54 -27.33
C GLU A 491 -13.96 14.21 -26.87
N LEU A 492 -14.03 15.16 -25.93
CA LEU A 492 -12.84 15.76 -25.35
C LEU A 492 -11.97 14.73 -24.61
N LEU A 493 -12.59 13.79 -23.91
CA LEU A 493 -11.88 12.73 -23.20
C LEU A 493 -11.25 11.72 -24.17
N ASP A 494 -11.92 11.42 -25.27
CA ASP A 494 -11.40 10.51 -26.30
C ASP A 494 -10.19 11.10 -27.02
N ILE A 495 -10.16 12.42 -27.27
CA ILE A 495 -9.02 13.09 -27.93
C ILE A 495 -7.94 13.56 -26.94
N ALA A 496 -8.07 13.25 -25.65
CA ALA A 496 -7.16 13.74 -24.62
C ALA A 496 -5.70 13.34 -24.88
N GLU A 497 -5.47 12.12 -25.36
CA GLU A 497 -4.13 11.62 -25.70
C GLU A 497 -3.56 12.34 -26.92
N ASP A 498 -4.31 12.41 -28.01
CA ASP A 498 -3.89 13.03 -29.27
C ASP A 498 -3.59 14.52 -29.13
N ARG A 499 -4.32 15.20 -28.23
CA ARG A 499 -4.20 16.64 -27.97
C ARG A 499 -3.31 16.98 -26.78
N ASN A 500 -2.72 15.99 -26.14
CA ASN A 500 -1.91 16.17 -24.93
C ASN A 500 -2.66 16.86 -23.78
N TYR A 501 -3.94 16.52 -23.60
CA TYR A 501 -4.79 17.03 -22.54
C TYR A 501 -4.75 16.12 -21.31
N ILE A 502 -4.80 16.73 -20.11
CA ILE A 502 -4.94 16.05 -18.83
C ILE A 502 -6.16 16.63 -18.14
N PHE A 503 -7.09 15.78 -17.75
CA PHE A 503 -8.31 16.16 -17.04
C PHE A 503 -8.25 15.72 -15.58
N ILE A 504 -8.45 16.65 -14.66
CA ILE A 504 -8.56 16.38 -13.22
C ILE A 504 -9.93 16.83 -12.75
N PHE A 505 -10.79 15.87 -12.45
CA PHE A 505 -12.12 16.13 -11.87
C PHE A 505 -12.01 16.10 -10.36
N THR A 506 -12.33 17.21 -9.71
CA THR A 506 -12.29 17.36 -8.25
C THR A 506 -13.68 17.62 -7.67
N ASP A 507 -13.81 17.49 -6.35
CA ASP A 507 -15.06 17.66 -5.59
C ASP A 507 -16.22 16.76 -6.05
N VAL A 508 -15.89 15.58 -6.56
CA VAL A 508 -16.88 14.56 -6.90
C VAL A 508 -17.45 14.02 -5.60
N LYS A 509 -18.73 14.25 -5.34
CA LYS A 509 -19.39 13.85 -4.08
C LYS A 509 -20.00 12.47 -4.14
N LYS A 510 -20.52 12.09 -5.30
CA LYS A 510 -21.20 10.82 -5.54
C LYS A 510 -20.80 10.29 -6.90
N ILE A 511 -20.59 9.01 -6.97
CA ILE A 511 -20.39 8.30 -8.25
C ILE A 511 -21.60 8.49 -9.16
N THR A 512 -22.79 8.55 -8.58
CA THR A 512 -24.05 8.78 -9.30
C THR A 512 -24.08 10.09 -10.07
N ASP A 513 -23.30 11.08 -9.67
CA ASP A 513 -23.21 12.35 -10.41
C ASP A 513 -22.46 12.18 -11.75
N ILE A 514 -21.73 11.08 -11.90
CA ILE A 514 -20.95 10.72 -13.10
C ILE A 514 -21.63 9.60 -13.90
N GLU A 515 -22.61 8.89 -13.31
CA GLU A 515 -23.31 7.75 -13.95
C GLU A 515 -24.05 8.11 -15.23
N VAL A 516 -24.25 9.38 -15.51
CA VAL A 516 -25.01 9.83 -16.67
C VAL A 516 -24.27 9.53 -17.98
N ASN A 517 -22.96 9.21 -17.92
CA ASN A 517 -22.20 8.99 -19.13
C ASN A 517 -21.26 7.78 -19.02
N SER A 518 -21.61 6.69 -19.71
CA SER A 518 -20.79 5.47 -19.79
C SER A 518 -19.40 5.75 -20.39
N VAL A 519 -19.28 6.72 -21.27
CA VAL A 519 -18.00 7.11 -21.91
C VAL A 519 -17.09 7.80 -20.90
N PHE A 520 -17.62 8.68 -20.03
CA PHE A 520 -16.82 9.27 -18.97
C PHE A 520 -16.20 8.20 -18.06
N ASN A 521 -17.01 7.23 -17.61
CA ASN A 521 -16.53 6.15 -16.76
C ASN A 521 -15.47 5.27 -17.45
N SER A 522 -15.62 5.02 -18.75
CA SER A 522 -14.64 4.24 -19.53
C SER A 522 -13.32 5.01 -19.77
N SER A 523 -13.37 6.33 -19.76
CA SER A 523 -12.18 7.19 -19.96
C SER A 523 -11.40 7.43 -18.66
N LEU A 524 -11.98 7.14 -17.48
CA LEU A 524 -11.26 7.25 -16.20
C LEU A 524 -10.14 6.22 -16.14
N LYS A 525 -8.94 6.68 -15.83
CA LYS A 525 -7.73 5.86 -15.68
C LYS A 525 -7.23 5.82 -14.25
N SER A 526 -7.32 6.92 -13.53
CA SER A 526 -6.86 7.04 -12.15
C SER A 526 -7.96 7.63 -11.26
N ILE A 527 -8.33 6.90 -10.21
CA ILE A 527 -9.39 7.30 -9.29
C ILE A 527 -8.84 7.37 -7.88
N PHE A 528 -9.02 8.52 -7.24
CA PHE A 528 -8.69 8.73 -5.84
C PHE A 528 -9.96 8.84 -5.00
N VAL A 529 -9.96 8.13 -3.88
CA VAL A 529 -11.06 8.16 -2.91
C VAL A 529 -10.52 8.58 -1.56
N LEU A 530 -10.86 9.81 -1.15
CA LEU A 530 -10.49 10.40 0.13
C LEU A 530 -11.71 10.33 1.06
N ASP A 531 -12.08 9.13 1.44
CA ASP A 531 -13.22 8.82 2.27
C ASP A 531 -13.09 7.41 2.84
N ASN A 532 -13.97 7.05 3.76
CA ASN A 532 -14.16 5.67 4.14
C ASN A 532 -14.69 4.88 2.94
N ILE A 533 -13.89 3.96 2.43
CA ILE A 533 -14.26 3.22 1.23
C ILE A 533 -15.52 2.38 1.42
N ALA A 534 -15.82 1.89 2.65
CA ALA A 534 -17.05 1.14 2.92
C ALA A 534 -18.30 1.99 2.64
N GLU A 535 -18.26 3.28 2.98
CA GLU A 535 -19.33 4.21 2.66
C GLU A 535 -19.37 4.48 1.16
N PHE A 536 -18.22 4.69 0.55
CA PHE A 536 -18.09 4.88 -0.89
C PHE A 536 -18.60 3.64 -1.67
N ALA A 537 -18.18 2.44 -1.27
CA ALA A 537 -18.59 1.18 -1.89
C ALA A 537 -20.08 0.85 -1.67
N SER A 538 -20.72 1.39 -0.63
CA SER A 538 -22.15 1.19 -0.35
C SER A 538 -23.07 2.11 -1.15
N GLU A 539 -22.53 3.19 -1.72
CA GLU A 539 -23.30 4.11 -2.56
C GLU A 539 -23.68 3.42 -3.90
N ARG A 540 -24.89 3.75 -4.40
CA ARG A 540 -25.32 3.28 -5.73
C ARG A 540 -24.32 3.81 -6.76
N GLY A 541 -23.72 2.93 -7.55
CA GLY A 541 -22.74 3.33 -8.57
C GLY A 541 -21.32 2.87 -8.28
N SER A 542 -21.00 2.38 -7.09
CA SER A 542 -19.67 1.81 -6.81
C SER A 542 -19.28 0.69 -7.77
N LYS A 543 -20.26 -0.09 -8.24
CA LYS A 543 -20.06 -1.14 -9.25
C LYS A 543 -19.62 -0.59 -10.62
N THR A 544 -20.05 0.62 -10.99
CA THR A 544 -19.64 1.27 -12.23
C THR A 544 -18.20 1.75 -12.19
N VAL A 545 -17.68 2.09 -11.00
CA VAL A 545 -16.30 2.57 -10.84
C VAL A 545 -15.32 1.42 -10.58
N PHE A 546 -15.70 0.47 -9.71
CA PHE A 546 -14.83 -0.63 -9.31
C PHE A 546 -15.08 -1.95 -10.05
N GLY A 547 -15.94 -1.95 -11.09
CA GLY A 547 -16.25 -3.15 -11.84
C GLY A 547 -16.86 -4.26 -10.97
N ASP A 548 -16.46 -5.51 -11.24
CA ASP A 548 -16.88 -6.69 -10.47
C ASP A 548 -16.05 -6.94 -9.20
N MET A 549 -15.27 -5.93 -8.74
CA MET A 549 -14.47 -6.05 -7.53
C MET A 549 -15.36 -6.46 -6.35
N ASP A 550 -14.95 -7.49 -5.62
CA ASP A 550 -15.74 -8.01 -4.50
C ASP A 550 -15.83 -6.98 -3.36
N ILE A 551 -16.93 -6.23 -3.37
CA ILE A 551 -17.24 -5.20 -2.35
C ILE A 551 -17.24 -5.80 -0.92
N LYS A 552 -17.44 -7.13 -0.77
CA LYS A 552 -17.38 -7.77 0.56
C LYS A 552 -15.94 -7.86 1.04
N SER A 553 -15.00 -8.25 0.18
CA SER A 553 -13.57 -8.27 0.54
C SER A 553 -13.08 -6.87 0.88
N LEU A 554 -13.57 -5.88 0.18
CA LEU A 554 -13.33 -4.49 0.51
C LEU A 554 -13.88 -4.11 1.90
N LYS A 555 -15.05 -4.54 2.34
CA LYS A 555 -15.62 -4.23 3.66
C LYS A 555 -14.81 -4.81 4.83
N GLU A 556 -14.08 -5.88 4.63
CA GLU A 556 -13.30 -6.54 5.67
C GLU A 556 -11.95 -5.85 5.94
N ASP A 557 -11.46 -5.05 4.99
CA ASP A 557 -10.15 -4.40 5.06
C ASP A 557 -10.17 -2.95 5.62
N TYR A 558 -11.31 -2.51 6.16
CA TYR A 558 -11.51 -1.08 6.47
C TYR A 558 -11.18 -0.68 7.90
N ALA A 559 -9.99 -0.16 8.08
CA ALA A 559 -9.79 0.87 9.08
C ALA A 559 -10.33 2.22 8.58
N LYS A 560 -10.76 3.07 9.51
CA LYS A 560 -11.07 4.47 9.18
C LYS A 560 -9.89 5.11 8.46
N CYS A 561 -10.15 5.81 7.37
CA CYS A 561 -9.16 6.72 6.81
C CYS A 561 -8.97 7.89 7.77
N GLU A 562 -7.74 8.13 8.18
CA GLU A 562 -7.33 9.33 8.89
C GLU A 562 -7.05 10.45 7.88
N LEU A 563 -6.86 11.68 8.38
CA LEU A 563 -6.48 12.79 7.52
C LEU A 563 -5.16 12.48 6.79
N GLY A 564 -5.17 12.62 5.48
CA GLY A 564 -4.05 12.27 4.60
C GLY A 564 -4.01 10.82 4.13
N ASP A 565 -5.00 10.00 4.53
CA ASP A 565 -5.21 8.65 4.00
C ASP A 565 -6.28 8.65 2.91
N GLY A 566 -6.22 7.65 2.07
CA GLY A 566 -7.25 7.38 1.07
C GLY A 566 -6.91 6.16 0.24
N TYR A 567 -7.56 6.05 -0.89
CA TYR A 567 -7.40 4.94 -1.81
C TYR A 567 -7.08 5.47 -3.21
N TYR A 568 -6.22 4.75 -3.88
CA TYR A 568 -5.92 4.91 -5.30
C TYR A 568 -6.35 3.67 -6.05
N TYR A 569 -7.20 3.83 -7.05
CA TYR A 569 -7.60 2.79 -7.96
C TYR A 569 -7.02 3.06 -9.35
N ASP A 570 -6.13 2.18 -9.76
CA ASP A 570 -5.62 2.09 -11.11
C ASP A 570 -6.60 1.26 -11.93
N VAL A 571 -7.34 1.90 -12.83
CA VAL A 571 -8.41 1.26 -13.59
C VAL A 571 -7.85 0.27 -14.60
N GLU A 572 -6.71 0.57 -15.21
CA GLU A 572 -6.10 -0.30 -16.22
C GLU A 572 -5.50 -1.56 -15.59
N ALA A 573 -4.84 -1.42 -14.46
CA ALA A 573 -4.28 -2.55 -13.73
C ALA A 573 -5.31 -3.30 -12.86
N ASP A 574 -6.55 -2.80 -12.76
CA ASP A 574 -7.60 -3.29 -11.84
C ASP A 574 -7.08 -3.45 -10.41
N ASN A 575 -6.39 -2.43 -9.90
CA ASN A 575 -5.67 -2.51 -8.64
C ASN A 575 -6.02 -1.36 -7.69
N LEU A 576 -6.65 -1.72 -6.57
CA LEU A 576 -6.98 -0.78 -5.50
C LEU A 576 -5.93 -0.82 -4.41
N LYS A 577 -5.33 0.32 -4.09
CA LYS A 577 -4.33 0.47 -3.03
C LYS A 577 -4.82 1.46 -1.97
N LYS A 578 -4.70 1.10 -0.70
CA LYS A 578 -4.79 2.08 0.38
C LYS A 578 -3.49 2.87 0.43
N MET A 579 -3.59 4.18 0.59
CA MET A 579 -2.46 5.09 0.45
C MET A 579 -2.37 6.09 1.60
N LYS A 580 -1.13 6.49 1.91
CA LYS A 580 -0.80 7.71 2.63
C LYS A 580 -0.34 8.75 1.61
N PHE A 581 -1.09 9.84 1.46
CA PHE A 581 -0.76 10.90 0.52
C PHE A 581 0.30 11.84 1.08
N ILE A 582 1.13 12.39 0.19
CA ILE A 582 2.11 13.41 0.56
C ILE A 582 1.37 14.65 1.08
N LYS A 583 1.76 15.11 2.28
CA LYS A 583 1.26 16.37 2.84
C LYS A 583 1.94 17.53 2.13
N ASN A 584 1.12 18.36 1.51
CA ASN A 584 1.54 19.59 0.88
C ASN A 584 1.10 20.77 1.76
N ASN A 585 1.98 21.71 2.08
CA ASN A 585 1.66 22.89 2.89
C ASN A 585 0.97 23.97 2.04
N TRP A 586 -0.18 23.62 1.45
CA TRP A 586 -0.93 24.53 0.58
C TRP A 586 -1.42 25.78 1.30
N GLU A 587 -1.83 25.66 2.57
CA GLU A 587 -2.32 26.78 3.37
C GLU A 587 -1.24 27.87 3.55
N ASP A 588 0.01 27.49 3.69
CA ASP A 588 1.13 28.44 3.82
C ASP A 588 1.42 29.17 2.50
N ARG A 589 1.14 28.55 1.35
CA ARG A 589 1.39 29.10 0.02
C ARG A 589 0.28 30.02 -0.51
N SER A 590 -0.93 29.93 0.06
CA SER A 590 -2.05 30.76 -0.36
C SER A 590 -1.98 32.20 0.19
N TYR A 591 -1.01 32.48 1.05
CA TYR A 591 -0.75 33.81 1.63
C TYR A 591 0.49 34.51 1.04
N GLU A 592 1.29 33.82 0.24
CA GLU A 592 2.36 34.40 -0.58
C GLU A 592 1.84 34.88 -1.95
#